data_9a1fcbbc605f2bbc6f4e550cb7d62bc7
#
_entry.id   9a1fcbbc605f2bbc6f4e550cb7d62bc7
#
_cell.length_a   1.000
_cell.length_b   1.000
_cell.length_c   1.000
_cell.angle_alpha   90.00
_cell.angle_beta   90.00
_cell.angle_gamma   90.00
#
_symmetry.space_group_name_H-M   'P 1'
#
loop_
_entity.id
_entity.type
_entity.pdbx_description
1 polymer ?
#
loop_
_entity_poly.entity_id
_entity_poly.type
_entity_poly.pdbx_seq_one_letter_code
_entity_poly.pdbx_strand_id
1 'polypeptide(L)'
;MCIRDSANFDPLHSDDNYEPTELMKEREAKAKPFKVWDKVSAARQIKRLASVDYMDYIFDEFMELHGDRYFRDDPAIVGGIAYLDGQPVTVIGVHKGKDLEDCAKRNYGMPSPEGYRKALRLMKQAEKFNRPIITFVNTSGAYPGMEAEENGQGEAIARNLYEMSGIKVPILCLMIGEGGSGGALALSVGNEVWMMENATYSILSPEGFASILWKDGKRAKEAAEVMKITAHDLKELDVVDDIIPEFGGADEDALSSLSLIHISEPTRPY
;
A
#
# COMPACT_ATOMS: atom_id res chain seq x y z
N MET A 1 -31.15 15.98 -4.41
CA MET A 1 -30.93 15.88 -2.96
C MET A 1 -29.42 15.80 -2.81
N CYS A 2 -28.82 16.90 -2.39
CA CYS A 2 -27.36 17.05 -2.37
C CYS A 2 -26.73 16.18 -1.29
N ILE A 3 -25.72 15.41 -1.68
CA ILE A 3 -24.90 14.51 -0.86
C ILE A 3 -24.01 15.27 0.16
N ARG A 4 -24.41 16.48 0.55
CA ARG A 4 -23.69 17.29 1.54
C ARG A 4 -24.05 17.00 3.00
N ASP A 5 -25.03 16.11 3.25
CA ASP A 5 -25.55 15.84 4.61
C ASP A 5 -25.30 14.40 5.10
N SER A 6 -24.55 13.58 4.37
CA SER A 6 -24.03 12.35 4.98
C SER A 6 -22.81 12.70 5.82
N ALA A 7 -23.09 12.84 7.08
CA ALA A 7 -22.19 13.10 8.19
C ALA A 7 -20.71 12.73 7.93
N ASN A 8 -19.87 13.73 7.98
CA ASN A 8 -18.55 13.80 8.64
C ASN A 8 -17.59 12.61 8.55
N PHE A 9 -17.74 11.66 7.62
CA PHE A 9 -16.66 10.74 7.32
C PHE A 9 -15.82 11.34 6.20
N ASP A 10 -14.77 12.03 6.58
CA ASP A 10 -13.69 12.42 5.70
C ASP A 10 -12.48 11.54 6.05
N PRO A 11 -12.25 10.45 5.30
CA PRO A 11 -11.10 9.56 5.55
C PRO A 11 -9.76 10.27 5.28
N LEU A 12 -9.82 11.49 4.79
CA LEU A 12 -8.70 12.29 4.34
C LEU A 12 -8.28 13.37 5.35
N HIS A 13 -8.97 13.50 6.48
CA HIS A 13 -8.52 14.38 7.55
C HIS A 13 -7.64 13.59 8.52
N SER A 14 -6.33 13.76 8.39
CA SER A 14 -5.41 13.45 9.47
C SER A 14 -5.76 14.35 10.66
N ASP A 15 -5.91 13.77 11.85
CA ASP A 15 -6.00 14.56 13.07
C ASP A 15 -4.66 15.29 13.25
N ASP A 16 -4.62 16.60 12.95
CA ASP A 16 -3.43 17.45 13.11
C ASP A 16 -2.92 17.50 14.57
N ASN A 17 -3.60 16.83 15.50
CA ASN A 17 -3.31 16.79 16.93
C ASN A 17 -2.79 15.44 17.42
N TYR A 18 -2.38 14.51 16.52
CA TYR A 18 -1.79 13.26 16.99
C TYR A 18 -0.48 13.51 17.72
N GLU A 19 -0.45 13.18 19.02
CA GLU A 19 0.76 13.20 19.83
C GLU A 19 1.27 11.77 20.05
N PRO A 20 2.54 11.46 19.65
CA PRO A 20 3.15 10.17 19.92
C PRO A 20 3.16 9.83 21.39
N THR A 21 2.86 8.58 21.73
CA THR A 21 2.94 8.10 23.12
C THR A 21 4.37 8.22 23.66
N GLU A 22 4.54 8.27 24.99
CA GLU A 22 5.88 8.33 25.59
C GLU A 22 6.75 7.13 25.19
N LEU A 23 6.16 5.94 25.00
CA LEU A 23 6.87 4.77 24.51
C LEU A 23 7.39 4.97 23.07
N MET A 24 6.62 5.58 22.20
CA MET A 24 7.00 5.92 20.82
C MET A 24 8.15 6.93 20.83
N LYS A 25 8.04 8.00 21.62
CA LYS A 25 9.12 9.00 21.79
C LYS A 25 10.41 8.39 22.31
N GLU A 26 10.31 7.46 23.29
CA GLU A 26 11.48 6.74 23.79
C GLU A 26 12.13 5.83 22.75
N ARG A 27 11.34 5.17 21.92
CA ARG A 27 11.84 4.31 20.83
C ARG A 27 12.50 5.16 19.74
N GLU A 28 11.87 6.24 19.33
CA GLU A 28 12.43 7.18 18.35
C GLU A 28 13.77 7.74 18.82
N ALA A 29 13.87 8.16 20.09
CA ALA A 29 15.11 8.67 20.66
C ALA A 29 16.25 7.63 20.70
N LYS A 30 15.94 6.35 20.74
CA LYS A 30 16.92 5.24 20.75
C LYS A 30 17.22 4.72 19.33
N ALA A 31 16.38 5.03 18.36
CA ALA A 31 16.52 4.53 16.99
C ALA A 31 17.69 5.18 16.27
N LYS A 32 18.38 4.40 15.46
CA LYS A 32 19.33 4.94 14.49
C LYS A 32 18.56 5.29 13.21
N PRO A 33 18.77 6.49 12.64
CA PRO A 33 18.12 6.85 11.39
C PRO A 33 18.52 5.87 10.27
N PHE A 34 17.54 5.33 9.59
CA PHE A 34 17.77 4.45 8.44
C PHE A 34 18.38 5.24 7.29
N LYS A 35 19.43 4.69 6.69
CA LYS A 35 19.89 5.09 5.37
C LYS A 35 18.90 4.61 4.30
N VAL A 36 18.97 5.18 3.11
CA VAL A 36 18.05 4.82 2.01
C VAL A 36 18.04 3.30 1.76
N TRP A 37 19.22 2.66 1.76
CA TRP A 37 19.28 1.20 1.56
C TRP A 37 18.67 0.40 2.72
N ASP A 38 18.71 0.90 3.94
CA ASP A 38 18.08 0.25 5.10
C ASP A 38 16.56 0.30 4.96
N LYS A 39 16.01 1.43 4.46
CA LYS A 39 14.59 1.55 4.11
C LYS A 39 14.18 0.58 3.00
N VAL A 40 14.97 0.47 1.93
CA VAL A 40 14.75 -0.53 0.87
C VAL A 40 14.72 -1.94 1.44
N SER A 41 15.66 -2.26 2.33
CA SER A 41 15.73 -3.57 2.97
C SER A 41 14.53 -3.81 3.90
N ALA A 42 14.14 -2.83 4.69
CA ALA A 42 12.98 -2.90 5.58
C ALA A 42 11.66 -3.09 4.81
N ALA A 43 11.45 -2.35 3.72
CA ALA A 43 10.27 -2.49 2.86
C ALA A 43 10.11 -3.91 2.27
N ARG A 44 11.22 -4.62 2.07
CA ARG A 44 11.27 -5.97 1.45
C ARG A 44 11.12 -7.12 2.44
N GLN A 45 11.19 -6.87 3.73
CA GLN A 45 11.17 -7.94 4.73
C GLN A 45 9.84 -8.70 4.71
N ILE A 46 9.92 -10.04 4.77
CA ILE A 46 8.73 -10.92 4.86
C ILE A 46 8.01 -10.71 6.20
N LYS A 47 8.74 -10.40 7.25
CA LYS A 47 8.18 -10.17 8.59
C LYS A 47 7.49 -8.81 8.74
N ARG A 48 7.67 -7.90 7.76
CA ARG A 48 6.93 -6.63 7.77
C ARG A 48 5.44 -6.91 7.73
N LEU A 49 4.66 -6.14 8.48
CA LEU A 49 3.21 -6.29 8.51
C LEU A 49 2.63 -6.30 7.10
N ALA A 50 1.80 -7.29 6.83
CA ALA A 50 1.09 -7.44 5.58
C ALA A 50 -0.22 -6.65 5.60
N SER A 51 -0.81 -6.42 4.44
CA SER A 51 -2.09 -5.71 4.32
C SER A 51 -3.19 -6.27 5.22
N VAL A 52 -3.25 -7.59 5.37
CA VAL A 52 -4.24 -8.26 6.21
C VAL A 52 -4.04 -7.97 7.71
N ASP A 53 -2.81 -7.76 8.16
CA ASP A 53 -2.53 -7.41 9.56
C ASP A 53 -3.08 -6.01 9.90
N TYR A 54 -2.93 -5.05 8.95
CA TYR A 54 -3.56 -3.73 9.06
C TYR A 54 -5.08 -3.82 8.98
N MET A 55 -5.62 -4.65 8.08
CA MET A 55 -7.06 -4.85 7.94
C MET A 55 -7.67 -5.39 9.23
N ASP A 56 -7.06 -6.42 9.82
CA ASP A 56 -7.53 -7.06 11.05
C ASP A 56 -7.46 -6.13 12.28
N TYR A 57 -6.54 -5.15 12.24
CA TYR A 57 -6.34 -4.23 13.36
C TYR A 57 -7.18 -2.96 13.26
N ILE A 58 -7.34 -2.42 12.05
CA ILE A 58 -7.98 -1.11 11.82
C ILE A 58 -9.50 -1.24 11.67
N PHE A 59 -9.96 -2.30 11.03
CA PHE A 59 -11.35 -2.44 10.62
C PHE A 59 -12.11 -3.47 11.42
N ASP A 60 -13.41 -3.22 11.57
CA ASP A 60 -14.35 -4.20 12.10
C ASP A 60 -15.02 -4.97 10.95
N GLU A 61 -15.40 -6.23 11.22
CA GLU A 61 -16.26 -7.06 10.36
C GLU A 61 -15.80 -7.15 8.89
N PHE A 62 -14.51 -7.41 8.65
CA PHE A 62 -14.03 -7.57 7.28
C PHE A 62 -14.62 -8.79 6.59
N MET A 63 -15.32 -8.56 5.48
CA MET A 63 -15.89 -9.58 4.60
C MET A 63 -15.14 -9.61 3.28
N GLU A 64 -14.28 -10.63 3.08
CA GLU A 64 -13.52 -10.79 1.84
C GLU A 64 -14.43 -11.17 0.65
N LEU A 65 -14.13 -10.60 -0.51
CA LEU A 65 -14.82 -10.84 -1.78
C LEU A 65 -13.84 -11.34 -2.84
N HIS A 66 -14.06 -12.54 -3.34
CA HIS A 66 -13.16 -13.25 -4.25
C HIS A 66 -13.52 -13.12 -5.73
N GLY A 67 -12.50 -13.33 -6.59
CA GLY A 67 -12.60 -13.50 -8.03
C GLY A 67 -12.83 -12.22 -8.82
N ASP A 68 -12.35 -12.25 -10.07
CA ASP A 68 -12.42 -11.11 -11.00
C ASP A 68 -13.75 -11.06 -11.81
N ARG A 69 -14.56 -12.12 -11.79
CA ARG A 69 -15.79 -12.33 -12.59
C ARG A 69 -15.54 -12.57 -14.08
N TYR A 70 -14.27 -12.81 -14.47
CA TYR A 70 -13.90 -13.13 -15.85
C TYR A 70 -13.24 -14.48 -15.98
N PHE A 71 -12.24 -14.77 -15.15
CA PHE A 71 -11.43 -15.96 -15.28
C PHE A 71 -11.22 -16.68 -13.95
N ARG A 72 -10.58 -16.05 -12.96
CA ARG A 72 -10.28 -16.68 -11.67
C ARG A 72 -10.11 -15.67 -10.53
N ASP A 73 -9.71 -16.18 -9.38
CA ASP A 73 -9.25 -15.35 -8.26
C ASP A 73 -7.72 -15.21 -8.27
N ASP A 74 -7.23 -14.14 -7.65
CA ASP A 74 -5.82 -13.94 -7.38
C ASP A 74 -5.62 -13.73 -5.87
N PRO A 75 -4.91 -14.65 -5.18
CA PRO A 75 -4.66 -14.54 -3.75
C PRO A 75 -3.66 -13.43 -3.38
N ALA A 76 -2.92 -12.86 -4.34
CA ALA A 76 -2.07 -11.70 -4.09
C ALA A 76 -2.87 -10.43 -3.78
N ILE A 77 -4.14 -10.36 -4.19
CA ILE A 77 -5.06 -9.29 -3.82
C ILE A 77 -6.10 -9.80 -2.84
N VAL A 78 -6.12 -9.22 -1.65
CA VAL A 78 -7.16 -9.42 -0.64
C VAL A 78 -8.02 -8.16 -0.64
N GLY A 79 -9.33 -8.29 -0.71
CA GLY A 79 -10.19 -7.12 -0.71
C GLY A 79 -11.65 -7.46 -0.46
N GLY A 80 -12.37 -6.50 0.09
CA GLY A 80 -13.75 -6.71 0.51
C GLY A 80 -14.39 -5.46 1.09
N ILE A 81 -15.36 -5.69 1.94
CA ILE A 81 -16.10 -4.67 2.66
C ILE A 81 -15.78 -4.81 4.14
N ALA A 82 -15.55 -3.69 4.80
CA ALA A 82 -15.31 -3.62 6.24
C ALA A 82 -16.03 -2.40 6.84
N TYR A 83 -15.97 -2.27 8.15
CA TYR A 83 -16.40 -1.07 8.83
C TYR A 83 -15.20 -0.32 9.43
N LEU A 84 -15.17 0.98 9.27
CA LEU A 84 -14.27 1.90 9.94
C LEU A 84 -15.13 2.86 10.76
N ASP A 85 -15.04 2.79 12.08
CA ASP A 85 -15.85 3.58 13.02
C ASP A 85 -17.38 3.53 12.70
N GLY A 86 -17.87 2.34 12.37
CA GLY A 86 -19.27 2.10 12.03
C GLY A 86 -19.67 2.52 10.61
N GLN A 87 -18.73 3.05 9.80
CA GLN A 87 -18.97 3.41 8.40
C GLN A 87 -18.50 2.30 7.46
N PRO A 88 -19.31 1.87 6.49
CA PRO A 88 -18.91 0.86 5.54
C PRO A 88 -17.86 1.42 4.56
N VAL A 89 -16.74 0.74 4.44
CA VAL A 89 -15.65 1.06 3.53
C VAL A 89 -15.31 -0.14 2.64
N THR A 90 -14.70 0.13 1.49
CA THR A 90 -14.11 -0.92 0.66
C THR A 90 -12.61 -0.92 0.87
N VAL A 91 -12.07 -2.07 1.26
CA VAL A 91 -10.65 -2.24 1.55
C VAL A 91 -10.03 -3.19 0.55
N ILE A 92 -8.87 -2.84 0.01
CA ILE A 92 -8.14 -3.63 -1.00
C ILE A 92 -6.67 -3.61 -0.62
N GLY A 93 -6.04 -4.78 -0.49
CA GLY A 93 -4.63 -4.86 -0.13
C GLY A 93 -3.86 -5.84 -0.98
N VAL A 94 -2.61 -5.52 -1.29
CA VAL A 94 -1.65 -6.48 -1.80
C VAL A 94 -1.09 -7.26 -0.63
N HIS A 95 -1.22 -8.58 -0.68
CA HIS A 95 -0.73 -9.48 0.35
C HIS A 95 0.44 -10.31 -0.17
N LYS A 96 1.64 -10.09 0.39
CA LYS A 96 2.86 -10.84 0.00
C LYS A 96 2.91 -12.26 0.53
N GLY A 97 2.19 -12.55 1.61
CA GLY A 97 2.29 -13.79 2.37
C GLY A 97 3.07 -13.60 3.67
N LYS A 98 2.88 -14.53 4.61
CA LYS A 98 3.49 -14.50 5.97
C LYS A 98 4.64 -15.50 6.12
N ASP A 99 4.71 -16.52 5.28
CA ASP A 99 5.77 -17.51 5.21
C ASP A 99 6.09 -17.86 3.76
N LEU A 100 7.10 -18.71 3.53
CA LEU A 100 7.57 -19.03 2.19
C LEU A 100 6.51 -19.73 1.33
N GLU A 101 5.67 -20.57 1.91
CA GLU A 101 4.62 -21.29 1.19
C GLU A 101 3.49 -20.32 0.80
N ASP A 102 3.05 -19.48 1.74
CA ASP A 102 2.03 -18.45 1.49
C ASP A 102 2.54 -17.39 0.51
N CYS A 103 3.79 -16.96 0.63
CA CYS A 103 4.43 -16.07 -0.36
C CYS A 103 4.40 -16.67 -1.78
N ALA A 104 4.73 -17.95 -1.92
CA ALA A 104 4.72 -18.61 -3.24
C ALA A 104 3.29 -18.68 -3.83
N LYS A 105 2.28 -18.98 -3.02
CA LYS A 105 0.87 -18.97 -3.43
C LYS A 105 0.39 -17.62 -3.91
N ARG A 106 0.96 -16.53 -3.38
CA ARG A 106 0.59 -15.14 -3.67
C ARG A 106 1.55 -14.45 -4.64
N ASN A 107 2.35 -15.22 -5.37
CA ASN A 107 3.38 -14.70 -6.27
C ASN A 107 4.28 -13.64 -5.59
N TYR A 108 4.56 -13.81 -4.30
CA TYR A 108 5.34 -12.85 -3.50
C TYR A 108 4.75 -11.42 -3.50
N GLY A 109 3.43 -11.31 -3.56
CA GLY A 109 2.72 -10.03 -3.64
C GLY A 109 2.83 -9.37 -5.01
N MET A 110 3.07 -10.13 -6.07
CA MET A 110 3.00 -9.67 -7.45
C MET A 110 1.65 -10.06 -8.06
N PRO A 111 0.68 -9.13 -8.18
CA PRO A 111 -0.64 -9.48 -8.67
C PRO A 111 -0.64 -9.88 -10.15
N SER A 112 -1.43 -10.87 -10.46
CA SER A 112 -1.81 -11.27 -11.82
C SER A 112 -2.90 -10.35 -12.38
N PRO A 113 -3.25 -10.43 -13.68
CA PRO A 113 -4.32 -9.62 -14.27
C PRO A 113 -5.66 -9.75 -13.53
N GLU A 114 -5.95 -10.94 -13.01
CA GLU A 114 -7.15 -11.25 -12.23
C GLU A 114 -7.20 -10.45 -10.92
N GLY A 115 -6.05 -10.24 -10.29
CA GLY A 115 -5.95 -9.42 -9.08
C GLY A 115 -6.31 -7.96 -9.34
N TYR A 116 -5.78 -7.37 -10.41
CA TYR A 116 -6.12 -6.01 -10.79
C TYR A 116 -7.58 -5.88 -11.21
N ARG A 117 -8.13 -6.84 -11.97
CA ARG A 117 -9.54 -6.84 -12.32
C ARG A 117 -10.46 -7.04 -11.10
N LYS A 118 -10.06 -7.89 -10.14
CA LYS A 118 -10.75 -8.03 -8.84
C LYS A 118 -10.76 -6.71 -8.09
N ALA A 119 -9.62 -6.04 -7.97
CA ALA A 119 -9.52 -4.74 -7.33
C ALA A 119 -10.45 -3.70 -8.00
N LEU A 120 -10.40 -3.58 -9.33
CA LEU A 120 -11.27 -2.66 -10.06
C LEU A 120 -12.76 -2.97 -9.85
N ARG A 121 -13.12 -4.25 -9.86
CA ARG A 121 -14.50 -4.67 -9.58
C ARG A 121 -14.98 -4.20 -8.21
N LEU A 122 -14.12 -4.31 -7.19
CA LEU A 122 -14.44 -3.84 -5.83
C LEU A 122 -14.53 -2.32 -5.77
N MET A 123 -13.66 -1.60 -6.47
CA MET A 123 -13.70 -0.14 -6.57
C MET A 123 -14.99 0.35 -7.26
N LYS A 124 -15.39 -0.30 -8.35
CA LYS A 124 -16.66 0.02 -9.02
C LYS A 124 -17.89 -0.31 -8.18
N GLN A 125 -17.81 -1.35 -7.36
CA GLN A 125 -18.86 -1.67 -6.41
C GLN A 125 -18.90 -0.60 -5.28
N ALA A 126 -17.73 -0.15 -4.81
CA ALA A 126 -17.64 0.92 -3.82
C ALA A 126 -18.29 2.21 -4.33
N GLU A 127 -17.94 2.63 -5.55
CA GLU A 127 -18.55 3.80 -6.20
C GLU A 127 -20.08 3.67 -6.31
N LYS A 128 -20.58 2.50 -6.76
CA LYS A 128 -22.01 2.26 -6.87
C LYS A 128 -22.76 2.38 -5.56
N PHE A 129 -22.17 1.98 -4.45
CA PHE A 129 -22.77 1.99 -3.13
C PHE A 129 -22.28 3.16 -2.25
N ASN A 130 -21.56 4.11 -2.86
CA ASN A 130 -21.06 5.32 -2.22
C ASN A 130 -20.20 5.04 -0.96
N ARG A 131 -19.32 4.03 -1.04
CA ARG A 131 -18.36 3.69 0.01
C ARG A 131 -16.98 4.25 -0.31
N PRO A 132 -16.28 4.86 0.64
CA PRO A 132 -14.87 5.18 0.50
C PRO A 132 -14.02 3.94 0.22
N ILE A 133 -12.88 4.14 -0.41
CA ILE A 133 -11.94 3.08 -0.78
C ILE A 133 -10.62 3.33 -0.06
N ILE A 134 -10.08 2.28 0.55
CA ILE A 134 -8.75 2.30 1.16
C ILE A 134 -7.93 1.19 0.51
N THR A 135 -6.76 1.54 -0.03
CA THR A 135 -5.85 0.57 -0.63
C THR A 135 -4.55 0.44 0.18
N PHE A 136 -4.10 -0.78 0.40
CA PHE A 136 -2.80 -1.09 1.02
C PHE A 136 -1.87 -1.67 -0.03
N VAL A 137 -0.82 -0.94 -0.38
CA VAL A 137 0.10 -1.30 -1.46
C VAL A 137 1.43 -1.80 -0.90
N ASN A 138 1.75 -3.06 -1.23
CA ASN A 138 3.03 -3.68 -0.90
C ASN A 138 3.39 -4.71 -1.97
N THR A 139 3.94 -4.24 -3.08
CA THR A 139 4.33 -5.09 -4.22
C THR A 139 5.65 -4.65 -4.83
N SER A 140 6.47 -5.60 -5.23
CA SER A 140 7.64 -5.34 -6.07
C SER A 140 7.29 -5.01 -7.53
N GLY A 141 6.04 -5.23 -7.93
CA GLY A 141 5.50 -5.00 -9.28
C GLY A 141 4.42 -6.02 -9.64
N ALA A 142 3.89 -5.93 -10.84
CA ALA A 142 2.96 -6.91 -11.37
C ALA A 142 3.67 -8.24 -11.69
N TYR A 143 2.93 -9.35 -11.65
CA TYR A 143 3.50 -10.67 -11.97
C TYR A 143 3.97 -10.71 -13.44
N PRO A 144 5.26 -11.01 -13.71
CA PRO A 144 5.85 -10.93 -15.04
C PRO A 144 5.80 -12.23 -15.83
N GLY A 145 4.95 -13.18 -15.43
CA GLY A 145 4.85 -14.50 -16.07
C GLY A 145 4.18 -14.44 -17.44
N MET A 146 4.50 -15.38 -18.32
CA MET A 146 3.89 -15.51 -19.66
C MET A 146 2.36 -15.62 -19.58
N GLU A 147 1.84 -16.40 -18.64
CA GLU A 147 0.41 -16.52 -18.40
C GLU A 147 -0.25 -15.16 -18.07
N ALA A 148 0.44 -14.29 -17.33
CA ALA A 148 -0.07 -12.96 -17.04
C ALA A 148 -0.15 -12.09 -18.32
N GLU A 149 0.85 -12.16 -19.18
CA GLU A 149 0.81 -11.46 -20.47
C GLU A 149 -0.32 -11.97 -21.36
N GLU A 150 -0.49 -13.30 -21.46
CA GLU A 150 -1.59 -13.94 -22.22
C GLU A 150 -2.97 -13.53 -21.70
N ASN A 151 -3.10 -13.31 -20.38
CA ASN A 151 -4.35 -12.89 -19.75
C ASN A 151 -4.51 -11.35 -19.63
N GLY A 152 -3.63 -10.57 -20.28
CA GLY A 152 -3.79 -9.13 -20.43
C GLY A 152 -3.30 -8.31 -19.24
N GLN A 153 -2.09 -8.60 -18.71
CA GLN A 153 -1.50 -7.87 -17.58
C GLN A 153 -1.43 -6.36 -17.81
N GLY A 154 -0.91 -5.96 -18.97
CA GLY A 154 -0.79 -4.54 -19.31
C GLY A 154 -2.14 -3.83 -19.43
N GLU A 155 -3.15 -4.51 -20.00
CA GLU A 155 -4.53 -3.99 -20.10
C GLU A 155 -5.16 -3.83 -18.72
N ALA A 156 -5.03 -4.83 -17.86
CA ALA A 156 -5.60 -4.78 -16.50
C ALA A 156 -5.04 -3.62 -15.67
N ILE A 157 -3.72 -3.39 -15.75
CA ILE A 157 -3.05 -2.25 -15.12
C ILE A 157 -3.55 -0.93 -15.70
N ALA A 158 -3.51 -0.78 -17.03
CA ALA A 158 -3.94 0.44 -17.71
C ALA A 158 -5.41 0.77 -17.44
N ARG A 159 -6.26 -0.25 -17.38
CA ARG A 159 -7.68 -0.11 -17.05
C ARG A 159 -7.87 0.41 -15.63
N ASN A 160 -7.13 -0.13 -14.66
CA ASN A 160 -7.20 0.37 -13.28
C ASN A 160 -6.81 1.85 -13.20
N LEU A 161 -5.71 2.26 -13.84
CA LEU A 161 -5.29 3.67 -13.87
C LEU A 161 -6.38 4.59 -14.42
N TYR A 162 -6.94 4.20 -15.56
CA TYR A 162 -7.98 4.98 -16.22
C TYR A 162 -9.26 5.07 -15.38
N GLU A 163 -9.73 3.94 -14.86
CA GLU A 163 -10.99 3.89 -14.14
C GLU A 163 -10.89 4.52 -12.74
N MET A 164 -9.75 4.32 -12.02
CA MET A 164 -9.54 4.94 -10.72
C MET A 164 -9.56 6.46 -10.79
N SER A 165 -8.97 7.05 -11.85
CA SER A 165 -9.00 8.52 -12.04
C SER A 165 -10.40 9.10 -12.20
N GLY A 166 -11.39 8.27 -12.54
CA GLY A 166 -12.79 8.68 -12.72
C GLY A 166 -13.74 8.33 -11.57
N ILE A 167 -13.29 7.60 -10.57
CA ILE A 167 -14.10 7.19 -9.41
C ILE A 167 -14.48 8.42 -8.57
N LYS A 168 -15.75 8.45 -8.16
CA LYS A 168 -16.35 9.63 -7.50
C LYS A 168 -16.44 9.51 -5.97
N VAL A 169 -16.01 8.38 -5.40
CA VAL A 169 -15.89 8.23 -3.95
C VAL A 169 -14.44 8.47 -3.53
N PRO A 170 -14.18 8.91 -2.30
CA PRO A 170 -12.82 9.10 -1.81
C PRO A 170 -11.99 7.83 -1.89
N ILE A 171 -10.73 7.96 -2.32
CA ILE A 171 -9.75 6.89 -2.37
C ILE A 171 -8.51 7.33 -1.61
N LEU A 172 -8.19 6.63 -0.53
CA LEU A 172 -6.95 6.75 0.22
C LEU A 172 -6.02 5.58 -0.14
N CYS A 173 -4.83 5.88 -0.59
CA CYS A 173 -3.82 4.87 -0.94
C CYS A 173 -2.69 4.86 0.09
N LEU A 174 -2.42 3.70 0.68
CA LEU A 174 -1.39 3.52 1.71
C LEU A 174 -0.24 2.65 1.18
N MET A 175 0.95 3.25 1.02
CA MET A 175 2.17 2.52 0.69
C MET A 175 2.76 1.94 1.97
N ILE A 176 2.53 0.65 2.23
CA ILE A 176 2.93 0.00 3.49
C ILE A 176 4.27 -0.75 3.42
N GLY A 177 4.87 -0.85 2.22
CA GLY A 177 6.14 -1.54 2.01
C GLY A 177 6.75 -1.16 0.67
N GLU A 178 6.93 -2.11 -0.25
CA GLU A 178 7.38 -1.79 -1.60
C GLU A 178 6.22 -1.28 -2.47
N GLY A 179 6.44 -0.15 -3.14
CA GLY A 179 5.58 0.33 -4.23
C GLY A 179 6.31 0.22 -5.56
N GLY A 180 6.17 -0.92 -6.24
CA GLY A 180 6.91 -1.21 -7.47
C GLY A 180 6.13 -0.90 -8.75
N SER A 181 6.63 0.05 -9.54
CA SER A 181 6.24 0.28 -10.95
C SER A 181 4.72 0.41 -11.18
N GLY A 182 4.27 0.05 -12.38
CA GLY A 182 2.87 0.03 -12.77
C GLY A 182 1.99 -0.87 -11.92
N GLY A 183 2.57 -1.91 -11.31
CA GLY A 183 1.86 -2.81 -10.42
C GLY A 183 1.36 -2.13 -9.15
N ALA A 184 2.19 -1.28 -8.55
CA ALA A 184 1.79 -0.45 -7.42
C ALA A 184 0.87 0.70 -7.88
N LEU A 185 1.23 1.36 -8.97
CA LEU A 185 0.47 2.50 -9.50
C LEU A 185 -0.98 2.14 -9.83
N ALA A 186 -1.23 0.92 -10.31
CA ALA A 186 -2.58 0.42 -10.61
C ALA A 186 -3.51 0.30 -9.38
N LEU A 187 -3.00 0.54 -8.17
CA LEU A 187 -3.74 0.53 -6.91
C LEU A 187 -3.54 1.82 -6.10
N SER A 188 -2.84 2.82 -6.65
CA SER A 188 -2.45 4.04 -5.94
C SER A 188 -2.80 5.34 -6.66
N VAL A 189 -3.76 5.31 -7.59
CA VAL A 189 -4.37 6.52 -8.15
C VAL A 189 -5.54 6.91 -7.25
N GLY A 190 -5.27 7.71 -6.24
CA GLY A 190 -6.24 8.12 -5.22
C GLY A 190 -6.36 9.63 -5.08
N ASN A 191 -7.24 10.05 -4.19
CA ASN A 191 -7.33 11.46 -3.78
C ASN A 191 -6.15 11.83 -2.89
N GLU A 192 -5.70 10.87 -2.06
CA GLU A 192 -4.50 10.98 -1.27
C GLU A 192 -3.67 9.70 -1.33
N VAL A 193 -2.36 9.86 -1.29
CA VAL A 193 -1.38 8.79 -1.23
C VAL A 193 -0.51 9.01 0.00
N TRP A 194 -0.69 8.19 1.02
CA TRP A 194 0.13 8.21 2.22
C TRP A 194 1.16 7.09 2.19
N MET A 195 2.28 7.31 2.81
CA MET A 195 3.38 6.36 2.76
C MET A 195 3.99 6.13 4.15
N MET A 196 4.17 4.86 4.52
CA MET A 196 4.92 4.51 5.74
C MET A 196 6.36 5.02 5.61
N GLU A 197 6.92 5.53 6.70
CA GLU A 197 8.25 6.19 6.74
C GLU A 197 9.38 5.34 6.13
N ASN A 198 9.33 4.02 6.30
CA ASN A 198 10.33 3.08 5.80
C ASN A 198 9.83 2.25 4.60
N ALA A 199 8.75 2.68 3.95
CA ALA A 199 8.33 2.17 2.67
C ALA A 199 9.16 2.77 1.53
N THR A 200 9.04 2.21 0.33
CA THR A 200 9.67 2.72 -0.90
C THR A 200 8.65 2.73 -2.04
N TYR A 201 8.72 3.77 -2.89
CA TYR A 201 7.86 3.83 -4.06
C TYR A 201 8.69 4.29 -5.27
N SER A 202 8.70 3.50 -6.34
CA SER A 202 9.55 3.76 -7.51
C SER A 202 9.07 3.06 -8.77
N ILE A 203 9.49 3.60 -9.92
CA ILE A 203 9.18 3.03 -11.24
C ILE A 203 9.88 1.68 -11.49
N LEU A 204 11.03 1.45 -10.87
CA LEU A 204 11.81 0.20 -10.98
C LEU A 204 12.68 0.01 -9.74
N SER A 205 13.17 -1.21 -9.56
CA SER A 205 14.06 -1.50 -8.42
C SER A 205 15.43 -0.81 -8.57
N PRO A 206 16.13 -0.51 -7.46
CA PRO A 206 17.49 0.03 -7.51
C PRO A 206 18.46 -0.84 -8.31
N GLU A 207 18.31 -2.17 -8.24
CA GLU A 207 19.08 -3.12 -9.04
C GLU A 207 18.80 -2.96 -10.55
N GLY A 208 17.52 -2.79 -10.90
CA GLY A 208 17.09 -2.55 -12.27
C GLY A 208 17.63 -1.22 -12.80
N PHE A 209 17.53 -0.15 -12.01
CA PHE A 209 18.07 1.17 -12.34
C PHE A 209 19.58 1.10 -12.61
N ALA A 210 20.35 0.52 -11.70
CA ALA A 210 21.79 0.38 -11.83
C ALA A 210 22.17 -0.47 -13.07
N SER A 211 21.44 -1.55 -13.33
CA SER A 211 21.66 -2.40 -14.48
C SER A 211 21.40 -1.69 -15.82
N ILE A 212 20.31 -0.91 -15.89
CA ILE A 212 19.92 -0.19 -17.12
C ILE A 212 20.86 0.98 -17.40
N LEU A 213 21.08 1.86 -16.42
CA LEU A 213 21.84 3.10 -16.65
C LEU A 213 23.35 2.91 -16.53
N TRP A 214 23.80 2.10 -15.58
CA TRP A 214 25.24 1.95 -15.29
C TRP A 214 25.82 0.61 -15.76
N LYS A 215 24.96 -0.29 -16.31
CA LYS A 215 25.34 -1.64 -16.74
C LYS A 215 25.95 -2.49 -15.61
N ASP A 216 25.66 -2.15 -14.35
CA ASP A 216 26.17 -2.82 -13.16
C ASP A 216 25.11 -2.83 -12.03
N GLY A 217 24.37 -3.94 -11.94
CA GLY A 217 23.34 -4.13 -10.90
C GLY A 217 23.90 -4.19 -9.46
N LYS A 218 25.22 -4.41 -9.28
CA LYS A 218 25.85 -4.41 -7.95
C LYS A 218 25.89 -3.03 -7.31
N ARG A 219 25.70 -1.97 -8.09
CA ARG A 219 25.63 -0.58 -7.63
C ARG A 219 24.21 -0.18 -7.13
N ALA A 220 23.36 -1.15 -6.78
CA ALA A 220 22.00 -0.92 -6.34
C ALA A 220 21.88 0.04 -5.13
N LYS A 221 22.82 -0.02 -4.18
CA LYS A 221 22.84 0.90 -3.03
C LYS A 221 23.04 2.35 -3.44
N GLU A 222 23.95 2.60 -4.36
CA GLU A 222 24.21 3.92 -4.93
C GLU A 222 22.99 4.38 -5.77
N ALA A 223 22.39 3.46 -6.51
CA ALA A 223 21.17 3.73 -7.26
C ALA A 223 20.03 4.19 -6.36
N ALA A 224 19.80 3.50 -5.23
CA ALA A 224 18.76 3.86 -4.28
C ALA A 224 18.90 5.31 -3.77
N GLU A 225 20.12 5.77 -3.49
CA GLU A 225 20.39 7.15 -3.05
C GLU A 225 20.03 8.18 -4.14
N VAL A 226 20.25 7.84 -5.42
CA VAL A 226 20.01 8.75 -6.54
C VAL A 226 18.53 8.80 -6.96
N MET A 227 17.82 7.70 -6.79
CA MET A 227 16.47 7.50 -7.31
C MET A 227 15.37 8.29 -6.58
N LYS A 228 15.64 8.79 -5.40
CA LYS A 228 14.65 9.54 -4.61
C LYS A 228 13.35 8.75 -4.36
N ILE A 229 13.49 7.57 -3.74
CA ILE A 229 12.41 6.58 -3.57
C ILE A 229 11.85 6.49 -2.15
N THR A 230 12.37 7.29 -1.22
CA THR A 230 11.91 7.27 0.17
C THR A 230 10.68 8.16 0.38
N ALA A 231 9.95 7.90 1.46
CA ALA A 231 8.77 8.68 1.80
C ALA A 231 9.07 10.19 1.87
N HIS A 232 10.18 10.58 2.49
CA HIS A 232 10.58 11.99 2.59
C HIS A 232 10.92 12.61 1.22
N ASP A 233 11.70 11.89 0.38
CA ASP A 233 12.00 12.37 -0.98
C ASP A 233 10.71 12.58 -1.80
N LEU A 234 9.77 11.65 -1.68
CA LEU A 234 8.53 11.68 -2.47
C LEU A 234 7.53 12.73 -1.94
N LYS A 235 7.55 13.01 -0.63
CA LYS A 235 6.81 14.14 -0.04
C LYS A 235 7.35 15.48 -0.53
N GLU A 236 8.68 15.64 -0.58
CA GLU A 236 9.32 16.85 -1.13
C GLU A 236 9.03 17.06 -2.63
N LEU A 237 8.76 15.97 -3.37
CA LEU A 237 8.43 15.99 -4.80
C LEU A 237 6.92 16.06 -5.07
N ASP A 238 6.08 16.22 -4.05
CA ASP A 238 4.62 16.20 -4.14
C ASP A 238 4.06 14.94 -4.84
N VAL A 239 4.73 13.79 -4.65
CA VAL A 239 4.29 12.48 -5.17
C VAL A 239 3.44 11.75 -4.14
N VAL A 240 3.71 11.98 -2.85
CA VAL A 240 2.90 11.47 -1.74
C VAL A 240 2.42 12.65 -0.89
N ASP A 241 1.20 12.53 -0.38
CA ASP A 241 0.53 13.59 0.36
C ASP A 241 0.89 13.58 1.83
N ASP A 242 1.15 12.39 2.44
CA ASP A 242 1.56 12.32 3.82
C ASP A 242 2.45 11.13 4.15
N ILE A 243 3.16 11.23 5.29
CA ILE A 243 4.07 10.21 5.80
C ILE A 243 3.56 9.71 7.14
N ILE A 244 3.37 8.39 7.24
CA ILE A 244 3.02 7.72 8.49
C ILE A 244 4.31 7.33 9.20
N PRO A 245 4.65 7.93 10.36
CA PRO A 245 5.87 7.63 11.08
C PRO A 245 5.89 6.20 11.61
N GLU A 246 7.09 5.61 11.61
CA GLU A 246 7.34 4.25 12.12
C GLU A 246 8.34 4.31 13.29
N PHE A 247 8.03 5.04 14.31
CA PHE A 247 8.86 5.37 15.46
C PHE A 247 9.85 4.29 15.88
N GLY A 248 11.11 4.50 15.62
CA GLY A 248 12.16 3.63 16.10
C GLY A 248 12.70 2.58 15.14
N GLY A 249 12.45 2.69 13.89
CA GLY A 249 12.79 1.83 12.75
C GLY A 249 14.16 1.15 12.66
N ALA A 250 14.78 0.78 13.77
CA ALA A 250 16.08 0.11 13.79
C ALA A 250 15.98 -1.41 13.97
N ASP A 251 14.88 -1.94 14.45
CA ASP A 251 14.62 -3.38 14.52
C ASP A 251 13.28 -3.76 13.89
N GLU A 252 13.20 -4.98 13.34
CA GLU A 252 12.05 -5.47 12.60
C GLU A 252 10.78 -5.57 13.45
N ASP A 253 10.92 -5.95 14.70
CA ASP A 253 9.79 -6.14 15.61
C ASP A 253 9.22 -4.77 16.06
N ALA A 254 10.09 -3.80 16.26
CA ALA A 254 9.69 -2.43 16.59
C ALA A 254 8.95 -1.75 15.44
N LEU A 255 9.46 -1.87 14.21
CA LEU A 255 8.79 -1.36 13.01
C LEU A 255 7.38 -1.91 12.87
N SER A 256 7.25 -3.23 13.01
CA SER A 256 5.96 -3.91 12.85
C SER A 256 4.93 -3.44 13.88
N SER A 257 5.31 -3.39 15.14
CA SER A 257 4.38 -3.01 16.22
C SER A 257 3.95 -1.53 16.16
N LEU A 258 4.87 -0.65 15.74
CA LEU A 258 4.60 0.79 15.66
C LEU A 258 3.72 1.16 14.48
N SER A 259 3.90 0.50 13.34
CA SER A 259 3.03 0.71 12.18
C SER A 259 1.54 0.50 12.51
N LEU A 260 1.22 -0.55 13.31
CA LEU A 260 -0.15 -0.81 13.72
C LEU A 260 -0.71 0.28 14.64
N ILE A 261 0.09 0.67 15.67
CA ILE A 261 -0.35 1.66 16.65
C ILE A 261 -0.62 3.00 15.96
N HIS A 262 0.24 3.41 15.03
CA HIS A 262 0.10 4.70 14.36
C HIS A 262 -1.16 4.78 13.48
N ILE A 263 -1.50 3.74 12.74
CA ILE A 263 -2.67 3.74 11.85
C ILE A 263 -3.99 3.69 12.65
N SER A 264 -4.01 3.09 13.82
CA SER A 264 -5.24 2.91 14.60
C SER A 264 -5.59 4.09 15.52
N GLU A 265 -4.60 4.82 16.02
CA GLU A 265 -4.85 5.91 16.97
C GLU A 265 -5.54 7.14 16.35
N PRO A 266 -5.23 7.58 15.11
CA PRO A 266 -5.89 8.73 14.49
C PRO A 266 -7.37 8.53 14.18
N THR A 267 -7.84 7.29 14.12
CA THR A 267 -9.20 6.95 13.70
C THR A 267 -10.16 6.72 14.86
N ARG A 268 -9.71 6.81 16.12
CA ARG A 268 -10.57 6.66 17.29
C ARG A 268 -10.87 8.03 17.92
N PRO A 269 -12.07 8.61 17.68
CA PRO A 269 -12.53 9.70 18.50
C PRO A 269 -12.75 9.16 19.92
N TYR A 270 -12.25 9.86 20.92
CA TYR A 270 -12.53 9.61 22.32
C TYR A 270 -13.99 9.91 22.66
#